data_1df2de7ce802f79b9c3c5a10b73694ed
#
_entry.id   1df2de7ce802f79b9c3c5a10b73694ed
#
_cell.length_a   1.000
_cell.length_b   1.000
_cell.length_c   1.000
_cell.angle_alpha   90.00
_cell.angle_beta   90.00
_cell.angle_gamma   90.00
#
_symmetry.space_group_name_H-M   'P 1'
#
loop_
_entity.id
_entity.type
_entity.pdbx_description
1 polymer ?
#
loop_
_entity_poly.entity_id
_entity_poly.type
_entity_poly.pdbx_seq_one_letter_code
_entity_poly.pdbx_strand_id
1 'polypeptide(L)'
;KIDHRHEIARKPRPIKAPGTDFESLRPYIPGEDPRNIDWKATARRNALISRNKQVEKGQQLAVLLDTGRLMAGTIGKYSKLEHALNATIMLSYFTQKRGDAIAVACFSNKIESILPTVKGPSLVARVLESVYAVQARPVESDYWQVIAEVMTLLRRRSLLILLTDVLDSSASAGLINNLSRAAEKHLVLCVVLTEPRIRDIAALIPVSVEQTYQKAAACDLIRRRTLALERMRSRGILVLETDPEHLSVHLIQRYLEIRQANLQ
;
A
#
# COMPACT_ATOMS: atom_id res chain seq x y z
N LYS A 1 7.55 12.87 -58.47
CA LYS A 1 8.13 11.68 -57.79
C LYS A 1 8.64 12.18 -56.45
N ILE A 2 7.88 11.94 -55.38
CA ILE A 2 8.23 12.31 -54.00
C ILE A 2 8.61 10.99 -53.32
N ASP A 3 9.86 10.97 -52.89
CA ASP A 3 10.51 9.81 -52.26
C ASP A 3 10.19 9.85 -50.74
N HIS A 4 9.31 8.99 -50.26
CA HIS A 4 9.03 8.83 -48.84
C HIS A 4 10.03 7.84 -48.24
N ARG A 5 11.13 8.35 -47.70
CA ARG A 5 12.00 7.57 -46.81
C ARG A 5 11.32 7.37 -45.46
N HIS A 6 10.99 6.12 -45.13
CA HIS A 6 10.53 5.71 -43.81
C HIS A 6 11.56 6.05 -42.74
N GLU A 7 11.25 7.00 -41.87
CA GLU A 7 11.94 7.18 -40.60
C GLU A 7 11.62 5.97 -39.70
N ILE A 8 12.61 5.10 -39.55
CA ILE A 8 12.55 3.98 -38.60
C ILE A 8 12.66 4.60 -37.20
N ALA A 9 11.52 4.66 -36.49
CA ALA A 9 11.46 5.08 -35.10
C ALA A 9 12.40 4.22 -34.25
N ARG A 10 13.48 4.83 -33.76
CA ARG A 10 14.43 4.19 -32.84
C ARG A 10 13.69 3.79 -31.56
N LYS A 11 13.54 2.48 -31.31
CA LYS A 11 13.07 1.95 -30.03
C LYS A 11 13.93 2.50 -28.90
N PRO A 12 13.33 3.00 -27.82
CA PRO A 12 14.08 3.51 -26.68
C PRO A 12 14.98 2.42 -26.10
N ARG A 13 16.27 2.75 -25.89
CA ARG A 13 17.25 1.84 -25.29
C ARG A 13 16.82 1.57 -23.82
N PRO A 14 16.74 0.31 -23.37
CA PRO A 14 16.41 0.01 -21.99
C PRO A 14 17.52 0.49 -21.05
N ILE A 15 17.12 1.17 -19.98
CA ILE A 15 18.01 1.65 -18.91
C ILE A 15 18.57 0.44 -18.16
N LYS A 16 19.88 0.32 -18.07
CA LYS A 16 20.57 -0.77 -17.36
C LYS A 16 20.67 -0.42 -15.87
N ALA A 17 20.01 -1.18 -15.01
CA ALA A 17 20.23 -1.17 -13.57
C ALA A 17 20.49 -2.60 -13.06
N PRO A 18 21.23 -2.80 -11.97
CA PRO A 18 21.50 -4.12 -11.41
C PRO A 18 20.19 -4.69 -10.81
N GLY A 19 19.54 -5.59 -11.54
CA GLY A 19 18.37 -6.35 -11.11
C GLY A 19 18.69 -7.83 -10.93
N THR A 20 17.87 -8.55 -10.19
CA THR A 20 18.07 -9.96 -9.88
C THR A 20 17.38 -10.93 -10.83
N ASP A 21 16.40 -10.48 -11.61
CA ASP A 21 15.62 -11.34 -12.49
C ASP A 21 16.16 -11.40 -13.92
N PHE A 22 16.16 -12.63 -14.45
CA PHE A 22 16.60 -12.94 -15.80
C PHE A 22 15.50 -12.63 -16.81
N GLU A 23 15.79 -11.76 -17.79
CA GLU A 23 14.86 -11.42 -18.87
C GLU A 23 15.23 -12.05 -20.21
N SER A 24 16.48 -11.86 -20.64
CA SER A 24 16.94 -12.34 -21.93
C SER A 24 18.46 -12.48 -21.99
N LEU A 25 18.93 -13.32 -22.91
CA LEU A 25 20.34 -13.44 -23.27
C LEU A 25 20.62 -12.53 -24.46
N ARG A 26 21.73 -11.76 -24.42
CA ARG A 26 22.20 -10.96 -25.55
C ARG A 26 23.72 -11.04 -25.67
N PRO A 27 24.30 -10.73 -26.84
CA PRO A 27 25.75 -10.62 -26.98
C PRO A 27 26.32 -9.62 -25.94
N TYR A 28 27.43 -9.98 -25.33
CA TYR A 28 28.19 -9.12 -24.43
C TYR A 28 28.79 -7.94 -25.21
N ILE A 29 28.69 -6.75 -24.65
CA ILE A 29 29.28 -5.55 -25.23
C ILE A 29 30.51 -5.19 -24.38
N PRO A 30 31.71 -5.01 -25.01
CA PRO A 30 32.92 -4.57 -24.29
C PRO A 30 32.66 -3.31 -23.45
N GLY A 31 33.11 -3.34 -22.19
CA GLY A 31 32.87 -2.26 -21.22
C GLY A 31 31.68 -2.48 -20.29
N GLU A 32 30.96 -3.59 -20.41
CA GLU A 32 29.94 -4.00 -19.41
C GLU A 32 30.60 -4.74 -18.24
N ASP A 33 29.89 -4.76 -17.10
CA ASP A 33 30.33 -5.50 -15.91
C ASP A 33 30.43 -7.02 -16.25
N PRO A 34 31.63 -7.61 -16.14
CA PRO A 34 31.85 -9.05 -16.41
C PRO A 34 31.00 -10.00 -15.59
N ARG A 35 30.48 -9.55 -14.43
CA ARG A 35 29.57 -10.32 -13.57
C ARG A 35 28.24 -10.65 -14.24
N ASN A 36 27.89 -9.92 -15.30
CA ASN A 36 26.67 -10.16 -16.07
C ASN A 36 26.85 -11.22 -17.15
N ILE A 37 28.04 -11.76 -17.38
CA ILE A 37 28.29 -12.82 -18.37
C ILE A 37 27.63 -14.11 -17.90
N ASP A 38 26.82 -14.71 -18.79
CA ASP A 38 26.30 -16.07 -18.60
C ASP A 38 27.28 -17.09 -19.20
N TRP A 39 28.14 -17.62 -18.34
CA TRP A 39 29.16 -18.58 -18.78
C TRP A 39 28.57 -19.84 -19.38
N LYS A 40 27.39 -20.29 -18.93
CA LYS A 40 26.71 -21.46 -19.48
C LYS A 40 26.17 -21.21 -20.89
N ALA A 41 25.61 -20.03 -21.14
CA ALA A 41 25.14 -19.63 -22.47
C ALA A 41 26.31 -19.33 -23.41
N THR A 42 27.37 -18.71 -22.89
CA THR A 42 28.65 -18.45 -23.61
C THR A 42 29.26 -19.73 -24.11
N ALA A 43 29.38 -20.77 -23.28
CA ALA A 43 29.91 -22.05 -23.67
C ALA A 43 29.08 -22.77 -24.77
N ARG A 44 27.75 -22.58 -24.74
CA ARG A 44 26.87 -23.20 -25.77
C ARG A 44 26.87 -22.48 -27.11
N ARG A 45 27.08 -21.16 -27.11
CA ARG A 45 26.99 -20.32 -28.32
C ARG A 45 28.35 -19.93 -28.90
N ASN A 46 29.42 -20.31 -28.24
CA ASN A 46 30.81 -19.95 -28.59
C ASN A 46 31.01 -18.43 -28.82
N ALA A 47 30.24 -17.62 -28.09
CA ALA A 47 30.28 -16.16 -28.10
C ALA A 47 29.95 -15.64 -26.71
N LEU A 48 30.58 -14.52 -26.26
CA LEU A 48 30.31 -13.93 -24.95
C LEU A 48 28.85 -13.46 -24.88
N ILE A 49 28.10 -14.07 -23.99
CA ILE A 49 26.67 -13.79 -23.77
C ILE A 49 26.48 -13.13 -22.40
N SER A 50 25.82 -12.00 -22.40
CA SER A 50 25.45 -11.28 -21.19
C SER A 50 23.98 -11.55 -20.83
N ARG A 51 23.72 -11.71 -19.53
CA ARG A 51 22.36 -11.70 -18.98
C ARG A 51 21.85 -10.26 -18.98
N ASN A 52 20.79 -10.03 -19.72
CA ASN A 52 20.07 -8.77 -19.59
C ASN A 52 19.14 -8.91 -18.38
N LYS A 53 19.53 -8.28 -17.26
CA LYS A 53 18.69 -8.23 -16.07
C LYS A 53 17.69 -7.09 -16.25
N GLN A 54 16.41 -7.41 -16.28
CA GLN A 54 15.40 -6.37 -16.24
C GLN A 54 15.43 -5.70 -14.88
N VAL A 55 15.52 -4.39 -14.88
CA VAL A 55 15.14 -3.64 -13.66
C VAL A 55 13.68 -3.95 -13.43
N GLU A 56 13.35 -4.57 -12.33
CA GLU A 56 11.96 -4.69 -11.92
C GLU A 56 11.38 -3.28 -11.76
N LYS A 57 10.78 -2.75 -12.82
CA LYS A 57 10.13 -1.43 -12.83
C LYS A 57 8.89 -1.37 -11.94
N GLY A 58 8.40 -2.51 -11.46
CA GLY A 58 7.23 -2.60 -10.60
C GLY A 58 7.56 -2.31 -9.14
N GLN A 59 6.78 -1.49 -8.50
CA GLN A 59 6.80 -1.31 -7.05
C GLN A 59 6.15 -2.50 -6.36
N GLN A 60 6.49 -2.70 -5.08
CA GLN A 60 5.85 -3.70 -4.24
C GLN A 60 5.02 -2.96 -3.18
N LEU A 61 3.74 -3.37 -3.07
CA LEU A 61 2.82 -2.89 -2.05
C LEU A 61 2.51 -4.00 -1.06
N ALA A 62 2.25 -3.64 0.19
CA ALA A 62 1.61 -4.51 1.15
C ALA A 62 0.43 -3.75 1.77
N VAL A 63 -0.76 -4.31 1.67
CA VAL A 63 -1.99 -3.75 2.25
C VAL A 63 -2.33 -4.55 3.50
N LEU A 64 -2.43 -3.86 4.62
CA LEU A 64 -2.86 -4.37 5.91
C LEU A 64 -4.27 -3.87 6.17
N LEU A 65 -5.24 -4.78 6.22
CA LEU A 65 -6.65 -4.51 6.49
C LEU A 65 -6.97 -4.86 7.93
N ASP A 66 -7.24 -3.84 8.73
CA ASP A 66 -7.78 -4.01 10.06
C ASP A 66 -9.22 -4.51 9.99
N THR A 67 -9.53 -5.59 10.69
CA THR A 67 -10.87 -6.20 10.78
C THR A 67 -11.43 -6.15 12.21
N GLY A 68 -10.76 -5.43 13.11
CA GLY A 68 -11.15 -5.29 14.49
C GLY A 68 -12.43 -4.46 14.70
N ARG A 69 -12.82 -4.30 15.97
CA ARG A 69 -14.10 -3.67 16.35
C ARG A 69 -14.32 -2.27 15.80
N LEU A 70 -13.26 -1.48 15.58
CA LEU A 70 -13.39 -0.12 15.06
C LEU A 70 -13.81 -0.09 13.58
N MET A 71 -13.54 -1.16 12.85
CA MET A 71 -13.91 -1.31 11.44
C MET A 71 -15.33 -1.84 11.23
N ALA A 72 -16.02 -2.30 12.31
CA ALA A 72 -17.41 -2.76 12.25
C ALA A 72 -18.42 -1.61 12.12
N GLY A 73 -18.04 -0.37 12.48
CA GLY A 73 -18.93 0.79 12.39
C GLY A 73 -19.44 1.02 10.98
N THR A 74 -20.77 1.30 10.84
CA THR A 74 -21.43 1.53 9.55
C THR A 74 -21.49 2.99 9.20
N ILE A 75 -21.22 3.33 7.93
CA ILE A 75 -21.38 4.66 7.36
C ILE A 75 -22.19 4.52 6.07
N GLY A 76 -23.36 5.14 6.04
CA GLY A 76 -24.33 4.90 4.97
C GLY A 76 -24.87 3.47 5.01
N LYS A 77 -24.69 2.73 3.92
CA LYS A 77 -25.15 1.34 3.77
C LYS A 77 -24.07 0.29 4.11
N TYR A 78 -22.82 0.70 4.23
CA TYR A 78 -21.66 -0.19 4.34
C TYR A 78 -20.88 0.05 5.63
N SER A 79 -20.24 -0.98 6.14
CA SER A 79 -19.27 -0.85 7.24
C SER A 79 -17.97 -0.20 6.76
N LYS A 80 -17.20 0.34 7.70
CA LYS A 80 -15.83 0.86 7.41
C LYS A 80 -14.97 -0.22 6.76
N LEU A 81 -15.13 -1.47 7.21
CA LEU A 81 -14.43 -2.61 6.61
C LEU A 81 -14.82 -2.83 5.15
N GLU A 82 -16.11 -2.81 4.81
CA GLU A 82 -16.56 -2.99 3.42
C GLU A 82 -16.02 -1.89 2.51
N HIS A 83 -15.97 -0.64 2.98
CA HIS A 83 -15.32 0.45 2.25
C HIS A 83 -13.81 0.17 2.04
N ALA A 84 -13.11 -0.34 3.07
CA ALA A 84 -11.69 -0.67 2.99
C ALA A 84 -11.42 -1.87 2.06
N LEU A 85 -12.29 -2.89 2.07
CA LEU A 85 -12.24 -4.02 1.13
C LEU A 85 -12.40 -3.55 -0.31
N ASN A 86 -13.43 -2.73 -0.58
CA ASN A 86 -13.66 -2.15 -1.91
C ASN A 86 -12.46 -1.32 -2.38
N ALA A 87 -11.89 -0.48 -1.51
CA ALA A 87 -10.70 0.32 -1.84
C ALA A 87 -9.47 -0.58 -2.14
N THR A 88 -9.31 -1.68 -1.41
CA THR A 88 -8.22 -2.66 -1.64
C THR A 88 -8.37 -3.36 -2.98
N ILE A 89 -9.59 -3.78 -3.33
CA ILE A 89 -9.88 -4.40 -4.64
C ILE A 89 -9.59 -3.39 -5.78
N MET A 90 -10.06 -2.15 -5.64
CA MET A 90 -9.79 -1.10 -6.62
C MET A 90 -8.30 -0.79 -6.74
N LEU A 91 -7.57 -0.68 -5.63
CA LEU A 91 -6.13 -0.50 -5.62
C LEU A 91 -5.41 -1.66 -6.31
N SER A 92 -5.86 -2.90 -6.09
CA SER A 92 -5.30 -4.10 -6.73
C SER A 92 -5.42 -4.05 -8.26
N TYR A 93 -6.52 -3.53 -8.79
CA TYR A 93 -6.72 -3.32 -10.22
C TYR A 93 -5.71 -2.32 -10.79
N PHE A 94 -5.51 -1.17 -10.12
CA PHE A 94 -4.51 -0.18 -10.54
C PHE A 94 -3.09 -0.72 -10.43
N THR A 95 -2.79 -1.48 -9.37
CA THR A 95 -1.51 -2.16 -9.17
C THR A 95 -1.21 -3.13 -10.32
N GLN A 96 -2.19 -3.94 -10.71
CA GLN A 96 -2.09 -4.86 -11.86
C GLN A 96 -1.84 -4.10 -13.17
N LYS A 97 -2.59 -3.04 -13.44
CA LYS A 97 -2.45 -2.20 -14.65
C LYS A 97 -1.08 -1.53 -14.74
N ARG A 98 -0.46 -1.21 -13.61
CA ARG A 98 0.87 -0.59 -13.54
C ARG A 98 2.02 -1.59 -13.54
N GLY A 99 1.72 -2.90 -13.50
CA GLY A 99 2.72 -3.96 -13.42
C GLY A 99 3.45 -3.99 -12.07
N ASP A 100 2.83 -3.48 -11.01
CA ASP A 100 3.32 -3.54 -9.64
C ASP A 100 2.89 -4.86 -8.98
N ALA A 101 3.46 -5.17 -7.83
CA ALA A 101 3.13 -6.37 -7.05
C ALA A 101 2.43 -5.99 -5.75
N ILE A 102 1.51 -6.82 -5.28
CA ILE A 102 0.76 -6.58 -4.04
C ILE A 102 0.78 -7.81 -3.13
N ALA A 103 0.93 -7.56 -1.82
CA ALA A 103 0.59 -8.49 -0.75
C ALA A 103 -0.60 -7.93 0.02
N VAL A 104 -1.44 -8.79 0.58
CA VAL A 104 -2.60 -8.36 1.40
C VAL A 104 -2.63 -9.20 2.67
N ALA A 105 -2.85 -8.57 3.81
CA ALA A 105 -3.11 -9.24 5.08
C ALA A 105 -4.33 -8.63 5.76
N CYS A 106 -5.29 -9.48 6.15
CA CYS A 106 -6.45 -9.10 6.94
C CYS A 106 -6.24 -9.61 8.37
N PHE A 107 -6.45 -8.75 9.37
CA PHE A 107 -6.13 -9.06 10.76
C PHE A 107 -7.06 -8.37 11.74
N SER A 108 -7.25 -9.03 12.87
CA SER A 108 -7.83 -8.46 14.10
C SER A 108 -6.85 -8.70 15.27
N ASN A 109 -7.21 -9.44 16.29
CA ASN A 109 -6.28 -9.91 17.32
C ASN A 109 -5.37 -11.06 16.82
N LYS A 110 -5.55 -11.51 15.59
CA LYS A 110 -4.73 -12.49 14.87
C LYS A 110 -4.84 -12.24 13.37
N ILE A 111 -3.94 -12.82 12.61
CA ILE A 111 -4.02 -12.81 11.13
C ILE A 111 -5.15 -13.75 10.71
N GLU A 112 -6.12 -13.21 9.97
CA GLU A 112 -7.27 -13.96 9.45
C GLU A 112 -7.05 -14.48 8.03
N SER A 113 -6.36 -13.65 7.21
CA SER A 113 -6.01 -14.02 5.85
C SER A 113 -4.68 -13.34 5.49
N ILE A 114 -3.83 -14.05 4.77
CA ILE A 114 -2.61 -13.50 4.22
C ILE A 114 -2.40 -13.97 2.78
N LEU A 115 -2.32 -13.03 1.87
CA LEU A 115 -1.92 -13.24 0.48
C LEU A 115 -0.47 -12.78 0.33
N PRO A 116 0.49 -13.69 0.11
CA PRO A 116 1.86 -13.32 -0.20
C PRO A 116 1.94 -12.48 -1.47
N THR A 117 3.07 -11.82 -1.69
CA THR A 117 3.26 -10.95 -2.85
C THR A 117 2.91 -11.65 -4.17
N VAL A 118 1.95 -11.05 -4.89
CA VAL A 118 1.48 -11.52 -6.20
C VAL A 118 1.64 -10.42 -7.25
N LYS A 119 1.84 -10.83 -8.50
CA LYS A 119 2.00 -9.96 -9.67
C LYS A 119 1.36 -10.62 -10.89
N GLY A 120 1.00 -9.83 -11.88
CA GLY A 120 0.53 -10.33 -13.18
C GLY A 120 -0.99 -10.41 -13.32
N PRO A 121 -1.52 -11.09 -14.35
CA PRO A 121 -2.92 -11.00 -14.75
C PRO A 121 -3.92 -11.59 -13.74
N SER A 122 -3.49 -12.51 -12.88
CA SER A 122 -4.36 -13.10 -11.83
C SER A 122 -4.39 -12.31 -10.52
N LEU A 123 -3.69 -11.16 -10.43
CA LEU A 123 -3.52 -10.41 -9.19
C LEU A 123 -4.87 -10.02 -8.56
N VAL A 124 -5.77 -9.42 -9.32
CA VAL A 124 -7.08 -8.96 -8.81
C VAL A 124 -7.91 -10.15 -8.33
N ALA A 125 -7.95 -11.25 -9.08
CA ALA A 125 -8.71 -12.45 -8.69
C ALA A 125 -8.19 -13.04 -7.37
N ARG A 126 -6.87 -13.12 -7.19
CA ARG A 126 -6.25 -13.63 -5.95
C ARG A 126 -6.49 -12.70 -4.76
N VAL A 127 -6.46 -11.38 -4.97
CA VAL A 127 -6.81 -10.42 -3.91
C VAL A 127 -8.28 -10.62 -3.52
N LEU A 128 -9.20 -10.68 -4.49
CA LEU A 128 -10.62 -10.89 -4.23
C LEU A 128 -10.86 -12.19 -3.43
N GLU A 129 -10.23 -13.29 -3.83
CA GLU A 129 -10.32 -14.58 -3.13
C GLU A 129 -9.79 -14.49 -1.69
N SER A 130 -8.74 -13.69 -1.45
CA SER A 130 -8.18 -13.55 -0.09
C SER A 130 -9.03 -12.72 0.87
N VAL A 131 -9.92 -11.86 0.35
CA VAL A 131 -10.69 -10.91 1.16
C VAL A 131 -12.20 -11.18 1.17
N TYR A 132 -12.75 -12.06 0.31
CA TYR A 132 -14.18 -12.22 0.13
C TYR A 132 -14.93 -12.71 1.39
N ALA A 133 -14.29 -13.52 2.24
CA ALA A 133 -14.88 -14.08 3.45
C ALA A 133 -14.56 -13.29 4.73
N VAL A 134 -13.83 -12.18 4.60
CA VAL A 134 -13.38 -11.37 5.74
C VAL A 134 -14.54 -10.57 6.31
N GLN A 135 -14.70 -10.65 7.65
CA GLN A 135 -15.73 -9.95 8.40
C GLN A 135 -15.11 -9.21 9.58
N ALA A 136 -15.76 -8.10 9.99
CA ALA A 136 -15.34 -7.37 11.18
C ALA A 136 -15.52 -8.23 12.45
N ARG A 137 -14.54 -8.17 13.34
CA ARG A 137 -14.51 -8.88 14.61
C ARG A 137 -14.69 -7.92 15.79
N PRO A 138 -15.48 -8.27 16.81
CA PRO A 138 -15.69 -7.44 17.99
C PRO A 138 -14.51 -7.51 18.98
N VAL A 139 -13.27 -7.47 18.47
CA VAL A 139 -12.02 -7.57 19.24
C VAL A 139 -11.09 -6.44 18.91
N GLU A 140 -10.15 -6.14 19.79
CA GLU A 140 -9.07 -5.17 19.51
C GLU A 140 -8.01 -5.78 18.60
N SER A 141 -7.45 -4.92 17.74
CA SER A 141 -6.49 -5.35 16.73
C SER A 141 -5.06 -5.41 17.28
N ASP A 142 -4.35 -6.51 17.00
CA ASP A 142 -2.93 -6.66 17.30
C ASP A 142 -2.08 -6.27 16.07
N TYR A 143 -1.66 -5.04 16.04
CA TYR A 143 -0.83 -4.49 14.97
C TYR A 143 0.59 -5.05 14.97
N TRP A 144 1.10 -5.48 16.13
CA TRP A 144 2.46 -6.01 16.24
C TRP A 144 2.63 -7.27 15.42
N GLN A 145 1.75 -8.24 15.63
CA GLN A 145 1.84 -9.54 15.00
C GLN A 145 1.79 -9.42 13.47
N VAL A 146 0.81 -8.68 12.93
CA VAL A 146 0.64 -8.56 11.48
C VAL A 146 1.79 -7.80 10.83
N ILE A 147 2.26 -6.70 11.44
CA ILE A 147 3.39 -5.94 10.90
C ILE A 147 4.65 -6.81 10.88
N ALA A 148 4.94 -7.54 11.96
CA ALA A 148 6.08 -8.45 12.01
C ALA A 148 6.02 -9.52 10.92
N GLU A 149 4.87 -10.17 10.74
CA GLU A 149 4.66 -11.22 9.72
C GLU A 149 4.84 -10.65 8.30
N VAL A 150 4.16 -9.53 7.98
CA VAL A 150 4.25 -8.91 6.66
C VAL A 150 5.65 -8.41 6.34
N MET A 151 6.39 -7.91 7.34
CA MET A 151 7.79 -7.51 7.16
C MET A 151 8.69 -8.68 6.71
N THR A 152 8.37 -9.92 7.06
CA THR A 152 9.10 -11.10 6.58
C THR A 152 8.83 -11.41 5.11
N LEU A 153 7.66 -11.06 4.60
CA LEU A 153 7.25 -11.27 3.21
C LEU A 153 7.84 -10.22 2.26
N LEU A 154 8.22 -9.04 2.79
CA LEU A 154 8.72 -7.92 2.00
C LEU A 154 10.26 -7.98 1.91
N ARG A 155 10.77 -8.48 0.78
CA ARG A 155 12.23 -8.65 0.57
C ARG A 155 12.94 -7.35 0.14
N ARG A 156 12.20 -6.34 -0.27
CA ARG A 156 12.73 -5.06 -0.76
C ARG A 156 11.93 -3.89 -0.19
N ARG A 157 12.46 -2.67 -0.27
CA ARG A 157 11.73 -1.46 0.13
C ARG A 157 10.39 -1.41 -0.61
N SER A 158 9.30 -1.32 0.13
CA SER A 158 7.93 -1.44 -0.36
C SER A 158 7.06 -0.35 0.22
N LEU A 159 5.89 -0.12 -0.39
CA LEU A 159 4.85 0.73 0.19
C LEU A 159 3.95 -0.13 1.08
N LEU A 160 4.00 0.10 2.39
CA LEU A 160 3.15 -0.53 3.39
C LEU A 160 1.93 0.38 3.64
N ILE A 161 0.74 -0.09 3.32
CA ILE A 161 -0.51 0.64 3.48
C ILE A 161 -1.31 -0.04 4.59
N LEU A 162 -1.58 0.67 5.67
CA LEU A 162 -2.46 0.21 6.74
C LEU A 162 -3.80 0.93 6.62
N LEU A 163 -4.89 0.17 6.50
CA LEU A 163 -6.28 0.66 6.51
C LEU A 163 -6.89 0.33 7.87
N THR A 164 -7.14 1.36 8.67
CA THR A 164 -7.66 1.22 10.05
C THR A 164 -8.46 2.46 10.46
N ASP A 165 -9.03 2.42 11.65
CA ASP A 165 -9.53 3.59 12.35
C ASP A 165 -8.73 3.85 13.63
N VAL A 166 -8.50 5.12 13.94
CA VAL A 166 -7.72 5.57 15.09
C VAL A 166 -8.58 6.47 15.95
N LEU A 167 -8.81 6.09 17.20
CA LEU A 167 -9.63 6.88 18.12
C LEU A 167 -8.82 7.87 18.95
N ASP A 168 -7.68 7.45 19.51
CA ASP A 168 -6.88 8.31 20.38
C ASP A 168 -5.38 7.99 20.36
N SER A 169 -4.58 8.87 20.98
CA SER A 169 -3.12 8.77 21.01
C SER A 169 -2.59 7.74 22.00
N SER A 170 -3.36 7.39 23.04
CA SER A 170 -2.93 6.42 24.05
C SER A 170 -3.13 4.99 23.55
N ALA A 171 -4.31 4.67 23.02
CA ALA A 171 -4.57 3.40 22.37
C ALA A 171 -3.69 3.17 21.12
N SER A 172 -3.30 4.26 20.45
CA SER A 172 -2.46 4.18 19.23
C SER A 172 -0.96 4.17 19.49
N ALA A 173 -0.48 4.27 20.73
CA ALA A 173 0.97 4.33 21.01
C ALA A 173 1.71 3.08 20.51
N GLY A 174 1.17 1.90 20.73
CA GLY A 174 1.69 0.64 20.22
C GLY A 174 1.72 0.61 18.69
N LEU A 175 0.63 1.03 18.04
CA LEU A 175 0.54 1.15 16.59
C LEU A 175 1.61 2.09 16.04
N ILE A 176 1.75 3.30 16.60
CA ILE A 176 2.73 4.29 16.17
C ILE A 176 4.15 3.74 16.27
N ASN A 177 4.51 3.04 17.35
CA ASN A 177 5.82 2.44 17.53
C ASN A 177 6.10 1.35 16.48
N ASN A 178 5.12 0.48 16.20
CA ASN A 178 5.24 -0.58 15.23
C ASN A 178 5.37 -0.04 13.79
N LEU A 179 4.56 0.96 13.43
CA LEU A 179 4.66 1.62 12.12
C LEU A 179 5.98 2.40 11.98
N SER A 180 6.51 3.02 13.05
CA SER A 180 7.80 3.71 13.00
C SER A 180 8.94 2.75 12.69
N ARG A 181 8.95 1.55 13.29
CA ARG A 181 9.95 0.50 12.98
C ARG A 181 9.82 0.01 11.53
N ALA A 182 8.60 -0.10 11.02
CA ALA A 182 8.38 -0.44 9.60
C ALA A 182 8.87 0.70 8.68
N ALA A 183 8.72 1.97 9.08
CA ALA A 183 9.14 3.13 8.31
C ALA A 183 10.68 3.25 8.15
N GLU A 184 11.47 2.58 8.99
CA GLU A 184 12.93 2.51 8.82
C GLU A 184 13.33 1.76 7.53
N LYS A 185 12.51 0.80 7.09
CA LYS A 185 12.81 -0.08 5.94
C LYS A 185 11.88 0.12 4.75
N HIS A 186 10.66 0.55 4.99
CA HIS A 186 9.60 0.69 4.00
C HIS A 186 9.01 2.10 4.01
N LEU A 187 8.27 2.46 2.97
CA LEU A 187 7.44 3.66 3.00
C LEU A 187 6.09 3.27 3.61
N VAL A 188 5.71 3.90 4.71
CA VAL A 188 4.49 3.57 5.44
C VAL A 188 3.42 4.63 5.18
N LEU A 189 2.24 4.20 4.76
CA LEU A 189 1.03 5.00 4.61
C LEU A 189 -0.04 4.46 5.56
N CYS A 190 -0.37 5.22 6.59
CA CYS A 190 -1.51 4.93 7.46
C CYS A 190 -2.74 5.66 6.90
N VAL A 191 -3.75 4.89 6.51
CA VAL A 191 -5.04 5.40 6.02
C VAL A 191 -6.04 5.28 7.15
N VAL A 192 -6.54 6.42 7.59
CA VAL A 192 -7.43 6.54 8.74
C VAL A 192 -8.80 6.98 8.28
N LEU A 193 -9.80 6.14 8.57
CA LEU A 193 -11.18 6.42 8.21
C LEU A 193 -11.78 7.40 9.22
N THR A 194 -12.40 8.47 8.71
CA THR A 194 -13.07 9.47 9.52
C THR A 194 -14.58 9.25 9.51
N GLU A 195 -15.24 9.64 10.57
CA GLU A 195 -16.69 9.60 10.66
C GLU A 195 -17.26 11.02 10.56
N PRO A 196 -17.94 11.38 9.45
CA PRO A 196 -18.47 12.72 9.23
C PRO A 196 -19.39 13.20 10.37
N ARG A 197 -20.19 12.30 10.92
CA ARG A 197 -21.12 12.60 12.04
C ARG A 197 -20.43 13.20 13.25
N ILE A 198 -19.20 12.78 13.55
CA ILE A 198 -18.44 13.34 14.69
C ILE A 198 -18.08 14.80 14.43
N ARG A 199 -17.73 15.14 13.19
CA ARG A 199 -17.47 16.53 12.79
C ARG A 199 -18.73 17.38 12.86
N ASP A 200 -19.88 16.86 12.42
CA ASP A 200 -21.16 17.53 12.46
C ASP A 200 -21.56 17.83 13.90
N ILE A 201 -21.42 16.85 14.83
CA ILE A 201 -21.70 17.04 16.26
C ILE A 201 -20.75 18.08 16.87
N ALA A 202 -19.47 18.09 16.51
CA ALA A 202 -18.51 19.07 17.00
C ALA A 202 -18.82 20.50 16.50
N ALA A 203 -19.40 20.63 15.31
CA ALA A 203 -19.78 21.92 14.72
C ALA A 203 -21.15 22.44 15.23
N LEU A 204 -21.99 21.57 15.84
CA LEU A 204 -23.33 21.90 16.28
C LEU A 204 -23.32 23.07 17.30
N ILE A 205 -24.30 23.96 17.22
CA ILE A 205 -24.60 24.94 18.29
C ILE A 205 -25.55 24.26 19.25
N PRO A 206 -25.11 23.93 20.50
CA PRO A 206 -25.93 23.15 21.43
C PRO A 206 -27.07 23.99 21.98
N VAL A 207 -28.28 23.43 21.97
CA VAL A 207 -29.49 24.05 22.56
C VAL A 207 -29.97 23.30 23.80
N SER A 208 -29.30 22.19 24.17
CA SER A 208 -29.58 21.42 25.38
C SER A 208 -28.29 21.01 26.10
N VAL A 209 -28.42 20.62 27.37
CA VAL A 209 -27.30 20.09 28.17
C VAL A 209 -26.72 18.84 27.53
N GLU A 210 -27.57 17.94 27.07
CA GLU A 210 -27.15 16.71 26.38
C GLU A 210 -26.31 17.01 25.14
N GLN A 211 -26.75 17.94 24.27
CA GLN A 211 -26.00 18.35 23.08
C GLN A 211 -24.67 19.02 23.45
N THR A 212 -24.60 19.72 24.59
CA THR A 212 -23.34 20.30 25.10
C THR A 212 -22.33 19.19 25.44
N TYR A 213 -22.78 18.13 26.13
CA TYR A 213 -21.92 16.96 26.41
C TYR A 213 -21.50 16.20 25.14
N GLN A 214 -22.42 15.97 24.21
CA GLN A 214 -22.13 15.34 22.95
C GLN A 214 -21.08 16.13 22.15
N LYS A 215 -21.24 17.44 22.05
CA LYS A 215 -20.26 18.33 21.40
C LYS A 215 -18.90 18.26 22.09
N ALA A 216 -18.86 18.37 23.42
CA ALA A 216 -17.61 18.29 24.16
C ALA A 216 -16.88 16.98 23.93
N ALA A 217 -17.60 15.82 23.94
CA ALA A 217 -17.05 14.52 23.65
C ALA A 217 -16.53 14.42 22.21
N ALA A 218 -17.27 14.93 21.22
CA ALA A 218 -16.85 14.94 19.82
C ALA A 218 -15.59 15.81 19.62
N CYS A 219 -15.52 16.99 20.23
CA CYS A 219 -14.34 17.86 20.19
C CYS A 219 -13.11 17.18 20.81
N ASP A 220 -13.27 16.52 21.97
CA ASP A 220 -12.18 15.81 22.64
C ASP A 220 -11.67 14.63 21.80
N LEU A 221 -12.58 13.87 21.19
CA LEU A 221 -12.24 12.77 20.27
C LEU A 221 -11.44 13.28 19.08
N ILE A 222 -11.89 14.34 18.41
CA ILE A 222 -11.18 14.96 17.28
C ILE A 222 -9.78 15.42 17.71
N ARG A 223 -9.67 16.08 18.85
CA ARG A 223 -8.40 16.56 19.41
C ARG A 223 -7.42 15.40 19.66
N ARG A 224 -7.87 14.33 20.32
CA ARG A 224 -7.03 13.15 20.60
C ARG A 224 -6.56 12.46 19.32
N ARG A 225 -7.46 12.35 18.34
CA ARG A 225 -7.14 11.80 17.02
C ARG A 225 -6.10 12.65 16.32
N THR A 226 -6.28 13.97 16.24
CA THR A 226 -5.31 14.89 15.63
C THR A 226 -3.92 14.72 16.23
N LEU A 227 -3.81 14.66 17.56
CA LEU A 227 -2.54 14.44 18.25
C LEU A 227 -1.90 13.09 17.87
N ALA A 228 -2.69 12.01 17.70
CA ALA A 228 -2.17 10.72 17.27
C ALA A 228 -1.59 10.81 15.86
N LEU A 229 -2.30 11.44 14.93
CA LEU A 229 -1.88 11.57 13.53
C LEU A 229 -0.66 12.50 13.38
N GLU A 230 -0.55 13.57 14.15
CA GLU A 230 0.64 14.43 14.21
C GLU A 230 1.87 13.65 14.69
N ARG A 231 1.71 12.80 15.72
CA ARG A 231 2.78 11.90 16.18
C ARG A 231 3.20 10.89 15.12
N MET A 232 2.27 10.38 14.32
CA MET A 232 2.60 9.50 13.18
C MET A 232 3.43 10.27 12.13
N ARG A 233 2.98 11.48 11.75
CA ARG A 233 3.69 12.32 10.77
C ARG A 233 5.10 12.69 11.23
N SER A 234 5.27 13.08 12.50
CA SER A 234 6.60 13.40 13.06
C SER A 234 7.57 12.23 13.07
N ARG A 235 7.09 10.99 12.95
CA ARG A 235 7.90 9.77 12.85
C ARG A 235 8.08 9.26 11.41
N GLY A 236 7.78 10.09 10.41
CA GLY A 236 7.99 9.75 9.01
C GLY A 236 6.91 8.84 8.40
N ILE A 237 5.78 8.64 9.11
CA ILE A 237 4.64 7.88 8.61
C ILE A 237 3.76 8.84 7.79
N LEU A 238 3.49 8.48 6.53
CA LEU A 238 2.50 9.18 5.73
C LEU A 238 1.10 8.90 6.28
N VAL A 239 0.27 9.92 6.37
CA VAL A 239 -1.10 9.79 6.87
C VAL A 239 -2.06 10.31 5.83
N LEU A 240 -3.06 9.49 5.51
CA LEU A 240 -4.21 9.84 4.69
C LEU A 240 -5.47 9.76 5.55
N GLU A 241 -6.10 10.88 5.79
CA GLU A 241 -7.41 10.95 6.44
C GLU A 241 -8.49 11.09 5.37
N THR A 242 -9.49 10.23 5.41
CA THR A 242 -10.55 10.26 4.41
C THR A 242 -11.86 9.70 4.95
N ASP A 243 -12.95 10.21 4.44
CA ASP A 243 -14.26 9.62 4.67
C ASP A 243 -14.38 8.31 3.90
N PRO A 244 -15.03 7.28 4.45
CA PRO A 244 -15.13 5.97 3.82
C PRO A 244 -15.68 5.99 2.41
N GLU A 245 -16.63 6.85 2.11
CA GLU A 245 -17.23 6.98 0.77
C GLU A 245 -16.21 7.41 -0.30
N HIS A 246 -15.21 8.21 0.07
CA HIS A 246 -14.16 8.71 -0.83
C HIS A 246 -12.86 7.90 -0.74
N LEU A 247 -12.80 6.88 0.11
CA LEU A 247 -11.59 6.11 0.41
C LEU A 247 -10.91 5.57 -0.86
N SER A 248 -11.67 4.94 -1.74
CA SER A 248 -11.10 4.32 -2.95
C SER A 248 -10.39 5.35 -3.84
N VAL A 249 -11.01 6.51 -4.04
CA VAL A 249 -10.45 7.57 -4.89
C VAL A 249 -9.20 8.17 -4.27
N HIS A 250 -9.28 8.56 -3.00
CA HIS A 250 -8.15 9.19 -2.30
C HIS A 250 -6.96 8.23 -2.13
N LEU A 251 -7.22 6.96 -1.85
CA LEU A 251 -6.18 5.93 -1.74
C LEU A 251 -5.44 5.74 -3.07
N ILE A 252 -6.18 5.64 -4.19
CA ILE A 252 -5.59 5.49 -5.51
C ILE A 252 -4.78 6.73 -5.89
N GLN A 253 -5.31 7.93 -5.67
CA GLN A 253 -4.58 9.17 -5.92
C GLN A 253 -3.26 9.19 -5.12
N ARG A 254 -3.33 8.88 -3.84
CA ARG A 254 -2.14 8.85 -2.97
C ARG A 254 -1.11 7.82 -3.39
N TYR A 255 -1.55 6.62 -3.78
CA TYR A 255 -0.69 5.60 -4.36
C TYR A 255 0.02 6.10 -5.63
N LEU A 256 -0.70 6.75 -6.55
CA LEU A 256 -0.13 7.26 -7.79
C LEU A 256 0.88 8.38 -7.55
N GLU A 257 0.63 9.30 -6.61
CA GLU A 257 1.56 10.35 -6.18
C GLU A 257 2.86 9.76 -5.63
N ILE A 258 2.75 8.81 -4.69
CA ILE A 258 3.90 8.13 -4.09
C ILE A 258 4.69 7.39 -5.16
N ARG A 259 4.01 6.72 -6.08
CA ARG A 259 4.65 6.00 -7.17
C ARG A 259 5.42 6.93 -8.10
N GLN A 260 4.89 8.08 -8.43
CA GLN A 260 5.56 9.09 -9.26
C GLN A 260 6.81 9.65 -8.55
N ALA A 261 6.70 9.99 -7.27
CA ALA A 261 7.81 10.49 -6.47
C ALA A 261 8.97 9.48 -6.32
N ASN A 262 8.68 8.18 -6.30
CA ASN A 262 9.71 7.13 -6.20
C ASN A 262 10.33 6.73 -7.54
N LEU A 263 9.83 7.28 -8.66
CA LEU A 263 10.39 7.05 -10.01
C LEU A 263 11.33 8.18 -10.47
N GLN A 264 11.37 9.29 -9.74
CA GLN A 264 12.32 10.40 -9.91
C GLN A 264 13.56 10.14 -9.06
#